data_03d1033ac7487a0fcfc03b80c38c6bb7
#
_entry.id   03d1033ac7487a0fcfc03b80c38c6bb7
#
_cell.length_a   1.000
_cell.length_b   1.000
_cell.length_c   1.000
_cell.angle_alpha   90.00
_cell.angle_beta   90.00
_cell.angle_gamma   90.00
#
_symmetry.space_group_name_H-M   'P 1'
#
loop_
_entity.id
_entity.type
_entity.pdbx_description
1 polymer ?
#
loop_
_entity_poly.entity_id
_entity_poly.type
_entity_poly.pdbx_seq_one_letter_code
_entity_poly.pdbx_strand_id
1 'polypeptide(L)'
;MRRIAEEQGLATAKRKDSQGICFVGKVDLPTFLQQKLAPKKGNIHEILPAWPKYVREEVPAEGEPTTGQLAALAEPWRYTVRDGKKIGEHNGAHYYTIGQRKGLGIGGRRESLFILATDTVQNVIWVGEGDAHPGLWRPALHIAPGEIHWVNPARELTAGQSARFSVRIRYRQLLQGARLFVRDEGAYLVFDRPQRGITPGQFAAWYDGDQLVGSGVIEG
;
A
#
# COMPACT_ATOMS: atom_id res chain seq x y z
N MET A 1 0.10 -24.04 3.95
CA MET A 1 0.49 -24.58 2.62
C MET A 1 1.72 -25.50 2.70
N ARG A 2 2.94 -25.05 3.14
CA ARG A 2 4.14 -25.93 3.17
C ARG A 2 3.98 -27.17 4.03
N ARG A 3 3.37 -27.06 5.22
CA ARG A 3 3.06 -28.21 6.09
C ARG A 3 2.19 -29.25 5.38
N ILE A 4 1.11 -28.80 4.72
CA ILE A 4 0.23 -29.68 3.94
C ILE A 4 1.00 -30.34 2.79
N ALA A 5 1.86 -29.59 2.11
CA ALA A 5 2.69 -30.12 1.03
C ALA A 5 3.69 -31.18 1.54
N GLU A 6 4.27 -31.01 2.75
CA GLU A 6 5.13 -32.00 3.40
C GLU A 6 4.35 -33.25 3.84
N GLU A 7 3.17 -33.06 4.45
CA GLU A 7 2.26 -34.16 4.85
C GLU A 7 1.80 -35.00 3.65
N GLN A 8 1.65 -34.36 2.49
CA GLN A 8 1.29 -35.01 1.21
C GLN A 8 2.52 -35.53 0.41
N GLY A 9 3.72 -35.45 0.97
CA GLY A 9 4.94 -35.95 0.33
C GLY A 9 5.35 -35.25 -0.95
N LEU A 10 4.91 -34.00 -1.18
CA LEU A 10 5.24 -33.27 -2.40
C LEU A 10 6.72 -32.88 -2.46
N ALA A 11 7.41 -33.27 -3.53
CA ALA A 11 8.85 -32.98 -3.73
C ALA A 11 9.20 -31.48 -3.68
N THR A 12 8.20 -30.61 -3.91
CA THR A 12 8.36 -29.16 -3.89
C THR A 12 8.09 -28.51 -2.53
N ALA A 13 7.69 -29.27 -1.50
CA ALA A 13 7.31 -28.76 -0.17
C ALA A 13 8.40 -27.86 0.46
N LYS A 14 9.68 -28.23 0.32
CA LYS A 14 10.83 -27.50 0.85
C LYS A 14 11.43 -26.46 -0.12
N ARG A 15 10.86 -26.34 -1.33
CA ARG A 15 11.38 -25.38 -2.31
C ARG A 15 11.19 -23.94 -1.82
N LYS A 16 12.26 -23.14 -1.86
CA LYS A 16 12.20 -21.71 -1.53
C LYS A 16 11.35 -20.99 -2.57
N ASP A 17 10.58 -19.98 -2.12
CA ASP A 17 9.85 -19.12 -3.04
C ASP A 17 10.81 -18.48 -4.04
N SER A 18 10.45 -18.47 -5.30
CA SER A 18 11.21 -17.77 -6.32
C SER A 18 11.14 -16.25 -6.04
N GLN A 19 12.32 -15.63 -5.91
CA GLN A 19 12.45 -14.17 -5.79
C GLN A 19 12.93 -13.57 -7.12
N GLY A 20 12.56 -14.16 -8.22
CA GLY A 20 12.94 -13.73 -9.56
C GLY A 20 11.75 -13.39 -10.43
N ILE A 21 12.01 -12.66 -11.52
CA ILE A 21 11.03 -12.45 -12.57
C ILE A 21 10.93 -13.76 -13.36
N CYS A 22 9.71 -14.23 -13.63
CA CYS A 22 9.48 -15.44 -14.42
C CYS A 22 10.24 -15.35 -15.74
N PHE A 23 10.92 -16.44 -16.11
CA PHE A 23 11.79 -16.58 -17.30
C PHE A 23 13.10 -15.76 -17.31
N VAL A 24 13.29 -14.82 -16.40
CA VAL A 24 14.51 -13.99 -16.32
C VAL A 24 15.43 -14.42 -15.16
N GLY A 25 14.88 -15.14 -14.17
CA GLY A 25 15.64 -15.62 -13.01
C GLY A 25 15.85 -14.58 -11.91
N LYS A 26 16.91 -14.74 -11.10
CA LYS A 26 17.26 -13.75 -10.08
C LYS A 26 17.87 -12.54 -10.73
N VAL A 27 17.18 -11.43 -10.72
CA VAL A 27 17.66 -10.13 -11.17
C VAL A 27 17.66 -9.14 -10.02
N ASP A 28 18.67 -8.28 -9.98
CA ASP A 28 18.60 -7.06 -9.21
C ASP A 28 17.61 -6.12 -9.90
N LEU A 29 16.43 -5.94 -9.31
CA LEU A 29 15.32 -5.22 -9.94
C LEU A 29 15.72 -3.78 -10.36
N PRO A 30 16.42 -2.98 -9.53
CA PRO A 30 16.92 -1.68 -9.95
C PRO A 30 17.78 -1.74 -11.22
N THR A 31 18.76 -2.64 -11.27
CA THR A 31 19.65 -2.81 -12.43
C THR A 31 18.87 -3.25 -13.67
N PHE A 32 17.90 -4.14 -13.52
CA PHE A 32 17.04 -4.58 -14.62
C PHE A 32 16.19 -3.43 -15.16
N LEU A 33 15.57 -2.64 -14.27
CA LEU A 33 14.78 -1.48 -14.67
C LEU A 33 15.64 -0.41 -15.37
N GLN A 34 16.88 -0.21 -14.94
CA GLN A 34 17.82 0.74 -15.57
C GLN A 34 18.16 0.40 -17.02
N GLN A 35 18.04 -0.87 -17.42
CA GLN A 35 18.23 -1.27 -18.82
C GLN A 35 17.12 -0.75 -19.74
N LYS A 36 15.93 -0.47 -19.21
CA LYS A 36 14.74 -0.04 -19.97
C LYS A 36 14.33 1.40 -19.65
N LEU A 37 14.61 1.86 -18.45
CA LEU A 37 14.23 3.17 -17.94
C LEU A 37 15.50 3.96 -17.63
N ALA A 38 15.82 4.93 -18.45
CA ALA A 38 17.01 5.75 -18.26
C ALA A 38 16.95 6.50 -16.90
N PRO A 39 18.06 6.55 -16.15
CA PRO A 39 18.13 7.35 -14.94
C PRO A 39 17.86 8.83 -15.26
N LYS A 40 17.00 9.45 -14.46
CA LYS A 40 16.68 10.88 -14.54
C LYS A 40 16.82 11.49 -13.16
N LYS A 41 17.73 12.45 -12.99
CA LYS A 41 17.89 13.15 -11.70
C LYS A 41 16.60 13.85 -11.32
N GLY A 42 16.18 13.67 -10.06
CA GLY A 42 15.03 14.31 -9.46
C GLY A 42 15.31 14.72 -8.02
N ASN A 43 14.37 15.41 -7.40
CA ASN A 43 14.54 15.97 -6.07
C ASN A 43 13.89 15.11 -4.99
N ILE A 44 14.52 15.05 -3.82
CA ILE A 44 13.96 14.47 -2.60
C ILE A 44 13.55 15.60 -1.68
N HIS A 45 12.26 15.62 -1.30
CA HIS A 45 11.70 16.60 -0.37
C HIS A 45 11.30 15.91 0.94
N GLU A 46 11.68 16.49 2.05
CA GLU A 46 11.29 16.01 3.38
C GLU A 46 10.02 16.71 3.83
N ILE A 47 9.04 15.91 4.23
CA ILE A 47 7.81 16.36 4.88
C ILE A 47 7.97 16.14 6.39
N LEU A 48 7.64 17.14 7.18
CA LEU A 48 7.71 17.03 8.64
C LEU A 48 6.46 16.32 9.20
N PRO A 49 6.58 15.60 10.34
CA PRO A 49 5.44 14.97 10.99
C PRO A 49 4.32 15.95 11.38
N ALA A 50 4.67 17.21 11.61
CA ALA A 50 3.75 18.30 11.95
C ALA A 50 3.10 18.97 10.72
N TRP A 51 3.15 18.34 9.52
CA TRP A 51 2.50 18.90 8.34
C TRP A 51 0.98 19.08 8.58
N PRO A 52 0.44 20.31 8.37
CA PRO A 52 -0.91 20.65 8.83
C PRO A 52 -2.04 19.82 8.19
N LYS A 53 -1.76 19.19 7.05
CA LYS A 53 -2.76 18.39 6.33
C LYS A 53 -2.84 16.93 6.83
N TYR A 54 -2.02 16.50 7.81
CA TYR A 54 -2.15 15.18 8.45
C TYR A 54 -3.35 15.10 9.42
N VAL A 55 -4.44 15.75 9.07
CA VAL A 55 -5.69 15.69 9.82
C VAL A 55 -6.72 14.96 8.95
N ARG A 56 -7.39 13.98 9.56
CA ARG A 56 -8.54 13.29 8.95
C ARG A 56 -9.70 13.34 9.93
N GLU A 57 -10.89 13.50 9.38
CA GLU A 57 -12.10 13.31 10.18
C GLU A 57 -12.19 11.85 10.61
N GLU A 58 -12.56 11.62 11.86
CA GLU A 58 -12.84 10.28 12.35
C GLU A 58 -14.17 9.80 11.79
N VAL A 59 -14.26 8.51 11.51
CA VAL A 59 -15.56 7.89 11.20
C VAL A 59 -16.43 7.99 12.46
N PRO A 60 -17.70 8.38 12.35
CA PRO A 60 -18.60 8.38 13.48
C PRO A 60 -18.60 7.01 14.16
N ALA A 61 -18.49 7.01 15.49
CA ALA A 61 -18.54 5.78 16.28
C ALA A 61 -19.89 5.07 16.14
N GLU A 62 -20.95 5.83 15.86
CA GLU A 62 -22.31 5.34 15.65
C GLU A 62 -22.79 5.73 14.23
N GLY A 63 -23.49 4.79 13.58
CA GLY A 63 -24.04 4.95 12.25
C GLY A 63 -23.15 4.42 11.11
N GLU A 64 -23.70 4.42 9.90
CA GLU A 64 -22.97 4.07 8.68
C GLU A 64 -22.30 5.33 8.12
N PRO A 65 -21.00 5.30 7.82
CA PRO A 65 -20.31 6.45 7.24
C PRO A 65 -20.84 6.73 5.83
N THR A 66 -20.94 8.00 5.50
CA THR A 66 -21.26 8.43 4.13
C THR A 66 -20.15 8.09 3.16
N THR A 67 -20.45 7.99 1.87
CA THR A 67 -19.43 7.77 0.83
C THR A 67 -18.36 8.86 0.85
N GLY A 68 -18.73 10.13 1.08
CA GLY A 68 -17.77 11.22 1.21
C GLY A 68 -16.77 11.04 2.35
N GLN A 69 -17.24 10.58 3.52
CA GLN A 69 -16.37 10.28 4.66
C GLN A 69 -15.45 9.10 4.36
N LEU A 70 -15.96 8.04 3.72
CA LEU A 70 -15.14 6.89 3.29
C LEU A 70 -14.06 7.30 2.31
N ALA A 71 -14.41 8.12 1.31
CA ALA A 71 -13.48 8.65 0.33
C ALA A 71 -12.39 9.50 0.98
N ALA A 72 -12.75 10.42 1.89
CA ALA A 72 -11.80 11.25 2.61
C ALA A 72 -10.81 10.42 3.45
N LEU A 73 -11.25 9.31 4.07
CA LEU A 73 -10.38 8.40 4.81
C LEU A 73 -9.43 7.62 3.91
N ALA A 74 -9.90 7.22 2.73
CA ALA A 74 -9.14 6.40 1.80
C ALA A 74 -8.17 7.22 0.94
N GLU A 75 -8.34 8.55 0.88
CA GLU A 75 -7.52 9.39 0.00
C GLU A 75 -6.03 9.32 0.36
N PRO A 76 -5.13 9.10 -0.63
CA PRO A 76 -3.69 9.18 -0.41
C PRO A 76 -3.26 10.59 0.03
N TRP A 77 -2.19 10.67 0.84
CA TRP A 77 -1.56 11.96 1.12
C TRP A 77 -0.96 12.54 -0.15
N ARG A 78 -1.40 13.73 -0.56
CA ARG A 78 -0.91 14.43 -1.75
C ARG A 78 0.01 15.57 -1.33
N TYR A 79 1.27 15.48 -1.74
CA TYR A 79 2.29 16.48 -1.45
C TYR A 79 2.62 17.28 -2.70
N THR A 80 3.04 18.52 -2.48
CA THR A 80 3.66 19.39 -3.47
C THR A 80 5.09 19.72 -3.04
N VAL A 81 5.89 20.23 -3.93
CA VAL A 81 7.27 20.67 -3.61
C VAL A 81 7.31 21.79 -2.57
N ARG A 82 6.19 22.48 -2.34
CA ARG A 82 6.06 23.54 -1.32
C ARG A 82 5.76 23.01 0.08
N ASP A 83 5.29 21.78 0.18
CA ASP A 83 4.94 21.15 1.47
C ASP A 83 6.17 20.64 2.23
N GLY A 84 7.34 20.58 1.57
CA GLY A 84 8.56 20.07 2.16
C GLY A 84 9.82 20.77 1.71
N LYS A 85 10.92 20.52 2.43
CA LYS A 85 12.24 21.06 2.12
C LYS A 85 13.03 20.08 1.24
N LYS A 86 13.66 20.56 0.16
CA LYS A 86 14.63 19.74 -0.61
C LYS A 86 15.79 19.35 0.29
N ILE A 87 16.09 18.05 0.37
CA ILE A 87 17.16 17.48 1.22
C ILE A 87 18.15 16.62 0.42
N GLY A 88 17.88 16.34 -0.84
CA GLY A 88 18.77 15.52 -1.67
C GLY A 88 18.25 15.36 -3.09
N GLU A 89 18.90 14.45 -3.80
CA GLU A 89 18.57 14.08 -5.18
C GLU A 89 18.52 12.56 -5.32
N HIS A 90 17.77 12.08 -6.32
CA HIS A 90 17.69 10.67 -6.69
C HIS A 90 17.84 10.48 -8.21
N ASN A 91 17.97 9.23 -8.68
CA ASN A 91 18.18 8.90 -10.08
C ASN A 91 16.91 8.48 -10.84
N GLY A 92 15.74 8.75 -10.31
CA GLY A 92 14.44 8.44 -10.94
C GLY A 92 13.40 8.00 -9.94
N ALA A 93 12.27 8.73 -9.83
CA ALA A 93 11.19 8.42 -8.87
C ALA A 93 10.59 7.02 -9.10
N HIS A 94 10.60 6.53 -10.33
CA HIS A 94 10.09 5.19 -10.71
C HIS A 94 10.90 4.01 -10.14
N TYR A 95 12.10 4.23 -9.60
CA TYR A 95 12.88 3.18 -8.93
C TYR A 95 12.51 2.98 -7.46
N TYR A 96 11.60 3.80 -6.94
CA TYR A 96 11.30 3.84 -5.52
C TYR A 96 9.84 3.49 -5.24
N THR A 97 9.62 2.87 -4.08
CA THR A 97 8.28 2.43 -3.64
C THR A 97 7.91 3.07 -2.33
N ILE A 98 6.64 3.39 -2.13
CA ILE A 98 6.11 3.93 -0.87
C ILE A 98 6.46 2.99 0.30
N GLY A 99 6.95 3.57 1.39
CA GLY A 99 7.42 2.86 2.58
C GLY A 99 8.84 2.29 2.49
N GLN A 100 9.54 2.44 1.34
CA GLN A 100 10.93 2.02 1.19
C GLN A 100 11.85 2.90 2.04
N ARG A 101 12.83 2.26 2.71
CA ARG A 101 13.83 2.90 3.57
C ARG A 101 15.20 3.00 2.90
N LYS A 102 15.59 1.94 2.18
CA LYS A 102 16.96 1.80 1.61
C LYS A 102 17.08 2.53 0.27
N GLY A 103 18.30 2.97 -0.05
CA GLY A 103 18.65 3.48 -1.37
C GLY A 103 18.47 4.98 -1.57
N LEU A 104 18.13 5.76 -0.53
CA LEU A 104 17.97 7.22 -0.62
C LEU A 104 19.32 7.97 -0.61
N GLY A 105 20.39 7.36 -0.08
CA GLY A 105 21.73 7.98 -0.04
C GLY A 105 21.87 9.21 0.87
N ILE A 106 20.89 9.45 1.77
CA ILE A 106 20.88 10.59 2.68
C ILE A 106 21.27 10.10 4.09
N GLY A 107 22.38 10.61 4.60
CA GLY A 107 22.88 10.36 5.96
C GLY A 107 22.64 11.52 6.92
N GLY A 108 23.16 11.39 8.15
CA GLY A 108 23.15 12.46 9.16
C GLY A 108 21.79 12.70 9.83
N ARG A 109 20.90 11.70 9.81
CA ARG A 109 19.58 11.74 10.42
C ARG A 109 19.55 10.97 11.74
N ARG A 110 18.63 11.36 12.64
CA ARG A 110 18.42 10.65 13.92
C ARG A 110 17.74 9.30 13.68
N GLU A 111 16.76 9.29 12.79
CA GLU A 111 16.01 8.11 12.39
C GLU A 111 16.11 7.88 10.89
N SER A 112 15.63 6.72 10.44
CA SER A 112 15.61 6.38 9.02
C SER A 112 14.58 7.22 8.28
N LEU A 113 14.91 7.62 7.05
CA LEU A 113 13.96 8.21 6.12
C LEU A 113 13.16 7.12 5.41
N PHE A 114 11.87 7.37 5.23
CA PHE A 114 10.95 6.51 4.49
C PHE A 114 10.27 7.28 3.39
N ILE A 115 10.06 6.64 2.25
CA ILE A 115 9.32 7.21 1.12
C ILE A 115 7.84 7.29 1.49
N LEU A 116 7.28 8.49 1.43
CA LEU A 116 5.86 8.78 1.68
C LEU A 116 5.06 8.79 0.39
N ALA A 117 5.62 9.35 -0.68
CA ALA A 117 5.02 9.41 -2.01
C ALA A 117 6.09 9.58 -3.09
N THR A 118 5.71 9.22 -4.31
CA THR A 118 6.52 9.39 -5.51
C THR A 118 5.67 10.01 -6.62
N ASP A 119 6.23 10.96 -7.35
CA ASP A 119 5.66 11.49 -8.58
C ASP A 119 6.63 11.21 -9.72
N THR A 120 6.27 10.31 -10.61
CA THR A 120 7.11 9.92 -11.75
C THR A 120 7.07 10.93 -12.90
N VAL A 121 6.03 11.76 -12.97
CA VAL A 121 5.86 12.81 -13.99
C VAL A 121 6.77 13.99 -13.64
N GLN A 122 6.63 14.54 -12.43
CA GLN A 122 7.48 15.62 -11.92
C GLN A 122 8.87 15.13 -11.51
N ASN A 123 9.05 13.81 -11.40
CA ASN A 123 10.26 13.15 -10.94
C ASN A 123 10.71 13.63 -9.54
N VAL A 124 9.78 13.58 -8.59
CA VAL A 124 9.95 14.00 -7.20
C VAL A 124 9.63 12.86 -6.25
N ILE A 125 10.38 12.78 -5.16
CA ILE A 125 10.13 11.85 -4.04
C ILE A 125 9.92 12.68 -2.77
N TRP A 126 8.87 12.35 -2.02
CA TRP A 126 8.65 12.88 -0.67
C TRP A 126 8.99 11.83 0.36
N VAL A 127 9.73 12.23 1.38
CA VAL A 127 10.20 11.37 2.45
C VAL A 127 9.83 11.93 3.82
N GLY A 128 9.75 11.06 4.82
CA GLY A 128 9.56 11.42 6.22
C GLY A 128 10.52 10.67 7.12
N GLU A 129 10.97 11.30 8.20
CA GLU A 129 11.89 10.71 9.18
C GLU A 129 11.09 9.93 10.24
N GLY A 130 11.53 8.72 10.57
CA GLY A 130 10.94 7.85 11.57
C GLY A 130 9.83 6.93 11.02
N ASP A 131 9.69 5.76 11.62
CA ASP A 131 8.67 4.77 11.22
C ASP A 131 7.27 5.09 11.76
N ALA A 132 7.19 5.96 12.77
CA ALA A 132 5.94 6.52 13.29
C ALA A 132 5.40 7.72 12.47
N HIS A 133 6.11 8.13 11.40
CA HIS A 133 5.73 9.31 10.62
C HIS A 133 4.30 9.19 10.07
N PRO A 134 3.40 10.20 10.32
CA PRO A 134 1.98 10.12 9.94
C PRO A 134 1.73 9.82 8.47
N GLY A 135 2.58 10.34 7.59
CA GLY A 135 2.49 10.11 6.14
C GLY A 135 2.67 8.66 5.69
N LEU A 136 3.18 7.78 6.55
CA LEU A 136 3.28 6.35 6.27
C LEU A 136 1.99 5.59 6.52
N TRP A 137 1.05 6.15 7.28
CA TRP A 137 -0.10 5.45 7.82
C TRP A 137 -1.39 6.01 7.23
N ARG A 138 -2.28 5.10 6.83
CA ARG A 138 -3.64 5.44 6.40
C ARG A 138 -4.66 4.52 7.03
N PRO A 139 -5.84 5.06 7.46
CA PRO A 139 -6.90 4.26 8.09
C PRO A 139 -7.71 3.45 7.08
N ALA A 140 -7.73 3.84 5.81
CA ALA A 140 -8.54 3.21 4.79
C ALA A 140 -7.88 3.20 3.41
N LEU A 141 -8.45 2.40 2.52
CA LEU A 141 -8.11 2.35 1.09
C LEU A 141 -9.38 2.21 0.26
N HIS A 142 -9.29 2.57 -1.01
CA HIS A 142 -10.33 2.43 -2.02
C HIS A 142 -9.95 1.42 -3.09
N ILE A 143 -10.95 0.74 -3.64
CA ILE A 143 -10.86 -0.21 -4.75
C ILE A 143 -11.96 0.16 -5.74
N ALA A 144 -11.60 0.47 -6.98
CA ALA A 144 -12.57 0.83 -8.02
C ALA A 144 -13.56 -0.32 -8.31
N PRO A 145 -14.79 -0.04 -8.78
CA PRO A 145 -15.82 -1.07 -8.97
C PRO A 145 -15.37 -2.23 -9.86
N GLY A 146 -14.67 -1.94 -10.96
CA GLY A 146 -14.17 -2.94 -11.91
C GLY A 146 -12.99 -3.77 -11.41
N GLU A 147 -12.40 -3.39 -10.28
CA GLU A 147 -11.22 -4.04 -9.70
C GLU A 147 -11.58 -4.96 -8.51
N ILE A 148 -12.87 -5.07 -8.17
CA ILE A 148 -13.35 -5.94 -7.09
C ILE A 148 -13.58 -7.34 -7.66
N HIS A 149 -12.95 -8.33 -7.04
CA HIS A 149 -13.12 -9.74 -7.40
C HIS A 149 -13.60 -10.55 -6.21
N TRP A 150 -14.80 -11.15 -6.33
CA TRP A 150 -15.36 -12.04 -5.35
C TRP A 150 -15.00 -13.49 -5.68
N VAL A 151 -14.22 -14.12 -4.80
CA VAL A 151 -13.84 -15.54 -4.93
C VAL A 151 -14.97 -16.46 -4.45
N ASN A 152 -15.72 -16.00 -3.43
CA ASN A 152 -16.88 -16.70 -2.92
C ASN A 152 -18.15 -15.87 -3.21
N PRO A 153 -18.94 -16.21 -4.25
CA PRO A 153 -20.14 -15.46 -4.62
C PRO A 153 -21.21 -15.43 -3.51
N ALA A 154 -21.26 -16.45 -2.64
CA ALA A 154 -22.21 -16.48 -1.52
C ALA A 154 -21.91 -15.41 -0.42
N ARG A 155 -20.74 -14.79 -0.47
CA ARG A 155 -20.29 -13.75 0.44
C ARG A 155 -20.14 -12.39 -0.24
N GLU A 156 -20.57 -12.29 -1.48
CA GLU A 156 -20.56 -11.04 -2.24
C GLU A 156 -21.46 -10.00 -1.58
N LEU A 157 -20.95 -8.77 -1.48
CA LEU A 157 -21.69 -7.61 -0.99
C LEU A 157 -22.10 -6.75 -2.17
N THR A 158 -23.32 -6.23 -2.13
CA THR A 158 -23.84 -5.26 -3.09
C THR A 158 -23.69 -3.83 -2.58
N ALA A 159 -23.88 -2.84 -3.45
CA ALA A 159 -23.85 -1.44 -3.07
C ALA A 159 -24.78 -1.14 -1.88
N GLY A 160 -24.30 -0.34 -0.94
CA GLY A 160 -24.97 -0.03 0.32
C GLY A 160 -24.69 -1.02 1.45
N GLN A 161 -24.12 -2.19 1.17
CA GLN A 161 -23.80 -3.19 2.18
C GLN A 161 -22.38 -3.01 2.76
N SER A 162 -22.18 -3.57 3.95
CA SER A 162 -20.86 -3.64 4.59
C SER A 162 -20.73 -4.90 5.44
N ALA A 163 -19.50 -5.39 5.59
CA ALA A 163 -19.18 -6.51 6.47
C ALA A 163 -17.76 -6.42 7.03
N ARG A 164 -17.52 -7.10 8.14
CA ARG A 164 -16.18 -7.21 8.74
C ARG A 164 -15.46 -8.41 8.17
N PHE A 165 -14.16 -8.19 7.87
CA PHE A 165 -13.26 -9.22 7.37
C PHE A 165 -11.89 -9.08 8.01
N SER A 166 -11.12 -10.16 7.92
CA SER A 166 -9.68 -10.14 8.14
C SER A 166 -8.98 -9.83 6.82
N VAL A 167 -8.14 -8.79 6.77
CA VAL A 167 -7.58 -8.24 5.52
C VAL A 167 -6.07 -8.23 5.54
N ARG A 168 -5.43 -8.46 4.39
CA ARG A 168 -4.03 -8.15 4.15
C ARG A 168 -3.85 -7.39 2.84
N ILE A 169 -2.89 -6.48 2.84
CA ILE A 169 -2.50 -5.68 1.67
C ILE A 169 -1.11 -6.05 1.14
N ARG A 170 -0.49 -7.08 1.73
CA ARG A 170 0.81 -7.62 1.32
C ARG A 170 0.89 -9.10 1.63
N TYR A 171 1.58 -9.85 0.79
CA TYR A 171 1.68 -11.31 0.85
C TYR A 171 2.07 -11.87 2.24
N ARG A 172 3.03 -11.25 2.92
CA ARG A 172 3.54 -11.75 4.23
C ARG A 172 3.00 -10.99 5.44
N GLN A 173 2.04 -10.08 5.23
CA GLN A 173 1.42 -9.34 6.32
C GLN A 173 0.48 -10.27 7.11
N LEU A 174 0.48 -10.12 8.43
CA LEU A 174 -0.56 -10.71 9.27
C LEU A 174 -1.92 -10.10 8.92
N LEU A 175 -2.98 -10.91 9.05
CA LEU A 175 -4.34 -10.43 8.84
C LEU A 175 -4.68 -9.30 9.81
N GLN A 176 -5.30 -8.24 9.30
CA GLN A 176 -5.74 -7.07 10.05
C GLN A 176 -7.26 -6.99 10.02
N GLY A 177 -7.89 -6.63 11.14
CA GLY A 177 -9.32 -6.40 11.16
C GLY A 177 -9.69 -5.16 10.35
N ALA A 178 -10.70 -5.27 9.50
CA ALA A 178 -11.24 -4.17 8.73
C ALA A 178 -12.73 -4.36 8.43
N ARG A 179 -13.43 -3.26 8.15
CA ARG A 179 -14.79 -3.28 7.61
C ARG A 179 -14.73 -2.87 6.13
N LEU A 180 -15.30 -3.72 5.29
CA LEU A 180 -15.49 -3.46 3.86
C LEU A 180 -16.86 -2.83 3.67
N PHE A 181 -16.88 -1.69 3.00
CA PHE A 181 -18.09 -0.97 2.60
C PHE A 181 -18.16 -0.98 1.09
N VAL A 182 -19.22 -1.50 0.50
CA VAL A 182 -19.45 -1.45 -0.94
C VAL A 182 -20.38 -0.27 -1.25
N ARG A 183 -20.00 0.55 -2.20
CA ARG A 183 -20.74 1.72 -2.70
C ARG A 183 -20.75 1.69 -4.24
N ASP A 184 -21.53 2.54 -4.87
CA ASP A 184 -21.58 2.60 -6.33
C ASP A 184 -20.24 2.96 -6.95
N GLU A 185 -19.41 3.76 -6.24
CA GLU A 185 -18.08 4.17 -6.65
C GLU A 185 -16.99 3.10 -6.39
N GLY A 186 -17.35 1.97 -5.78
CA GLY A 186 -16.41 0.89 -5.48
C GLY A 186 -16.46 0.39 -4.04
N ALA A 187 -15.36 -0.17 -3.57
CA ALA A 187 -15.24 -0.69 -2.22
C ALA A 187 -14.22 0.10 -1.38
N TYR A 188 -14.59 0.37 -0.14
CA TYR A 188 -13.73 1.02 0.85
C TYR A 188 -13.42 0.04 1.97
N LEU A 189 -12.13 -0.20 2.21
CA LEU A 189 -11.66 -0.96 3.37
C LEU A 189 -11.21 0.02 4.45
N VAL A 190 -11.94 0.06 5.56
CA VAL A 190 -11.60 0.84 6.76
C VAL A 190 -11.03 -0.10 7.79
N PHE A 191 -9.77 0.09 8.17
CA PHE A 191 -9.05 -0.77 9.10
C PHE A 191 -9.29 -0.36 10.55
N ASP A 192 -9.28 -1.35 11.46
CA ASP A 192 -9.37 -1.11 12.92
C ASP A 192 -8.15 -0.32 13.44
N ARG A 193 -7.01 -0.43 12.74
CA ARG A 193 -5.78 0.34 12.98
C ARG A 193 -5.20 0.79 11.65
N PRO A 194 -4.71 2.03 11.54
CA PRO A 194 -4.10 2.51 10.31
C PRO A 194 -3.05 1.53 9.78
N GLN A 195 -2.98 1.40 8.48
CA GLN A 195 -2.04 0.51 7.79
C GLN A 195 -0.90 1.29 7.18
N ARG A 196 0.31 0.72 7.33
CA ARG A 196 1.52 1.34 6.81
C ARG A 196 1.71 1.05 5.32
N GLY A 197 2.01 2.10 4.55
CA GLY A 197 2.48 1.97 3.18
C GLY A 197 1.44 1.34 2.26
N ILE A 198 0.18 1.73 2.36
CA ILE A 198 -0.85 1.40 1.37
C ILE A 198 -0.37 1.96 0.03
N THR A 199 -0.21 1.08 -0.95
CA THR A 199 0.42 1.41 -2.24
C THR A 199 -0.53 1.10 -3.38
N PRO A 200 -0.82 2.05 -4.26
CA PRO A 200 -1.61 1.82 -5.48
C PRO A 200 -1.04 0.70 -6.34
N GLY A 201 -1.93 -0.05 -6.99
CA GLY A 201 -1.58 -1.18 -7.85
C GLY A 201 -1.25 -2.47 -7.10
N GLN A 202 -1.17 -2.46 -5.77
CA GLN A 202 -1.11 -3.68 -4.96
C GLN A 202 -2.50 -4.22 -4.69
N PHE A 203 -2.59 -5.50 -4.30
CA PHE A 203 -3.87 -6.13 -3.97
C PHE A 203 -4.16 -6.03 -2.47
N ALA A 204 -5.42 -5.70 -2.15
CA ALA A 204 -6.03 -6.01 -0.87
C ALA A 204 -6.79 -7.33 -1.00
N ALA A 205 -6.66 -8.22 -0.01
CA ALA A 205 -7.37 -9.50 0.01
C ALA A 205 -8.07 -9.64 1.37
N TRP A 206 -9.34 -10.03 1.35
CA TRP A 206 -10.17 -10.18 2.56
C TRP A 206 -10.62 -11.62 2.75
N TYR A 207 -10.66 -12.01 4.02
CA TYR A 207 -10.85 -13.38 4.47
C TYR A 207 -11.96 -13.44 5.52
N ASP A 208 -12.69 -14.55 5.53
CA ASP A 208 -13.55 -14.99 6.62
C ASP A 208 -12.94 -16.26 7.22
N GLY A 209 -12.37 -16.15 8.43
CA GLY A 209 -11.47 -17.16 8.95
C GLY A 209 -10.28 -17.41 8.01
N ASP A 210 -10.12 -18.66 7.57
CA ASP A 210 -9.06 -19.08 6.64
C ASP A 210 -9.50 -19.00 5.16
N GLN A 211 -10.76 -18.69 4.89
CA GLN A 211 -11.29 -18.66 3.53
C GLN A 211 -11.05 -17.28 2.88
N LEU A 212 -10.41 -17.27 1.72
CA LEU A 212 -10.37 -16.08 0.87
C LEU A 212 -11.76 -15.80 0.31
N VAL A 213 -12.32 -14.63 0.63
CA VAL A 213 -13.65 -14.19 0.19
C VAL A 213 -13.57 -13.39 -1.08
N GLY A 214 -12.58 -12.50 -1.15
CA GLY A 214 -12.37 -11.65 -2.32
C GLY A 214 -11.07 -10.88 -2.26
N SER A 215 -10.80 -10.13 -3.33
CA SER A 215 -9.64 -9.26 -3.46
C SER A 215 -9.94 -8.10 -4.41
N GLY A 216 -9.07 -7.08 -4.40
CA GLY A 216 -9.15 -5.99 -5.35
C GLY A 216 -7.87 -5.18 -5.42
N VAL A 217 -7.70 -4.45 -6.52
CA VAL A 217 -6.54 -3.59 -6.73
C VAL A 217 -6.73 -2.27 -5.99
N ILE A 218 -5.74 -1.90 -5.19
CA ILE A 218 -5.74 -0.65 -4.43
C ILE A 218 -5.60 0.52 -5.40
N GLU A 219 -6.54 1.46 -5.35
CA GLU A 219 -6.52 2.69 -6.13
C GLU A 219 -5.62 3.77 -5.50
N GLY A 220 -5.12 4.70 -6.36
CA GLY A 220 -4.19 5.77 -6.01
C GLY A 220 -4.77 7.16 -6.02
#